data_c5e9ddcfedfddda955a69d6784f085ab
#
_entry.id   c5e9ddcfedfddda955a69d6784f085ab
#
_cell.length_a   1.000
_cell.length_b   1.000
_cell.length_c   1.000
_cell.angle_alpha   90.00
_cell.angle_beta   90.00
_cell.angle_gamma   90.00
#
_symmetry.space_group_name_H-M   'P 1'
#
loop_
_entity.id
_entity.type
_entity.pdbx_description
1 polymer ?
#
loop_
_entity_poly.entity_id
_entity_poly.type
_entity_poly.pdbx_seq_one_letter_code
_entity_poly.pdbx_strand_id
1 'polypeptide(L)'
;MTQMKHFPLEVRAGTVSREALVQAALKEITQNYREASLSNVAREYGVSLAYVSECVRAQTGRTYKELLQKHRMETAARLLRRSDMNIQQIISLVGYENTSYFYRLFHERYGLSPREYRLVRTGHGRASA
;
A
#
# COMPACT_ATOMS: atom_id res chain seq x y z
N MET A 1 5.70 16.67 -21.91
CA MET A 1 5.69 16.61 -21.75
C MET A 1 5.70 16.28 -21.53
N THR A 2 5.79 15.96 -21.27
CA THR A 2 5.94 15.67 -20.86
C THR A 2 6.26 15.31 -20.73
N GLN A 3 6.41 15.11 -20.62
CA GLN A 3 6.80 14.78 -20.44
C GLN A 3 7.25 14.50 -19.98
N MET A 4 7.32 14.56 -19.55
CA MET A 4 7.81 14.31 -19.13
C MET A 4 8.14 13.66 -18.83
N LYS A 5 8.00 13.28 -18.65
CA LYS A 5 8.39 12.49 -18.37
C LYS A 5 9.08 12.08 -18.91
N HIS A 6 9.42 11.92 -19.42
CA HIS A 6 10.17 11.57 -19.96
C HIS A 6 11.09 11.77 -19.99
N PHE A 7 11.62 12.19 -19.62
CA PHE A 7 12.70 12.28 -19.64
C PHE A 7 13.56 11.79 -19.11
N PRO A 8 13.58 11.84 -19.19
CA PRO A 8 14.08 10.69 -18.49
C PRO A 8 15.55 10.63 -18.23
N LEU A 9 16.32 11.15 -19.07
CA LEU A 9 17.75 11.18 -18.81
C LEU A 9 18.07 11.93 -17.53
N GLU A 10 17.33 12.98 -17.31
CA GLU A 10 17.57 13.83 -16.16
C GLU A 10 17.33 13.15 -14.84
N VAL A 11 16.54 12.07 -14.85
CA VAL A 11 16.18 11.43 -13.59
C VAL A 11 17.04 10.24 -13.28
N ARG A 12 18.09 10.04 -14.05
CA ARG A 12 18.97 8.93 -13.81
C ARG A 12 20.25 9.37 -13.19
N ALA A 13 21.01 8.41 -12.73
CA ALA A 13 22.41 8.58 -12.39
C ALA A 13 22.67 9.77 -11.52
N GLY A 14 21.98 9.86 -10.40
CA GLY A 14 22.29 10.88 -9.44
C GLY A 14 21.59 12.19 -9.64
N THR A 15 20.76 12.32 -10.69
CA THR A 15 20.02 13.56 -10.88
C THR A 15 18.76 13.61 -10.02
N VAL A 16 18.30 12.47 -9.51
CA VAL A 16 17.15 12.42 -8.62
C VAL A 16 17.64 12.10 -7.21
N SER A 17 17.14 12.84 -6.24
CA SER A 17 17.60 12.65 -4.86
C SER A 17 16.99 11.38 -4.28
N ARG A 18 17.64 10.85 -3.24
CA ARG A 18 17.12 9.70 -2.53
C ARG A 18 15.77 10.03 -1.92
N GLU A 19 15.61 11.24 -1.39
CA GLU A 19 14.33 11.68 -0.82
C GLU A 19 13.23 11.68 -1.86
N ALA A 20 13.53 12.14 -3.07
CA ALA A 20 12.55 12.18 -4.14
C ALA A 20 12.11 10.76 -4.52
N LEU A 21 13.05 9.83 -4.56
CA LEU A 21 12.71 8.44 -4.84
C LEU A 21 11.81 7.85 -3.77
N VAL A 22 12.11 8.12 -2.51
CA VAL A 22 11.29 7.62 -1.43
C VAL A 22 9.90 8.24 -1.48
N GLN A 23 9.81 9.53 -1.75
CA GLN A 23 8.51 10.19 -1.88
C GLN A 23 7.70 9.58 -3.02
N ALA A 24 8.35 9.28 -4.14
CA ALA A 24 7.67 8.64 -5.26
C ALA A 24 7.14 7.26 -4.86
N ALA A 25 7.94 6.51 -4.11
CA ALA A 25 7.51 5.18 -3.66
C ALA A 25 6.33 5.28 -2.70
N LEU A 26 6.37 6.23 -1.77
CA LEU A 26 5.27 6.40 -0.82
C LEU A 26 4.00 6.87 -1.52
N LYS A 27 4.16 7.72 -2.53
CA LYS A 27 3.03 8.18 -3.33
C LYS A 27 2.39 7.02 -4.09
N GLU A 28 3.20 6.12 -4.61
CA GLU A 28 2.69 4.94 -5.30
C GLU A 28 1.82 4.12 -4.34
N ILE A 29 2.25 3.97 -3.10
CA ILE A 29 1.48 3.23 -2.11
C ILE A 29 0.15 3.90 -1.83
N THR A 30 0.14 5.21 -1.61
CA THR A 30 -1.09 5.89 -1.20
C THR A 30 -2.06 6.12 -2.34
N GLN A 31 -1.55 6.33 -3.55
CA GLN A 31 -2.41 6.69 -4.68
C GLN A 31 -2.71 5.52 -5.61
N ASN A 32 -1.98 4.44 -5.49
CA ASN A 32 -2.14 3.31 -6.40
C ASN A 32 -1.98 1.98 -5.65
N TYR A 33 -2.51 1.91 -4.43
CA TYR A 33 -2.21 0.77 -3.54
C TYR A 33 -2.65 -0.56 -4.12
N ARG A 34 -3.67 -0.59 -4.95
CA ARG A 34 -4.14 -1.83 -5.53
C ARG A 34 -3.10 -2.44 -6.47
N GLU A 35 -2.46 -1.58 -7.27
CA GLU A 35 -1.50 -2.01 -8.27
C GLU A 35 -0.07 -1.62 -7.93
N ALA A 36 0.16 -1.14 -6.72
CA ALA A 36 1.45 -0.56 -6.36
C ALA A 36 2.60 -1.53 -6.53
N SER A 37 3.69 -1.01 -7.07
CA SER A 37 4.86 -1.81 -7.35
C SER A 37 6.09 -0.92 -7.30
N LEU A 38 7.08 -1.33 -6.52
CA LEU A 38 8.33 -0.59 -6.48
C LEU A 38 9.04 -0.65 -7.82
N SER A 39 8.80 -1.71 -8.60
CA SER A 39 9.35 -1.80 -9.96
C SER A 39 8.85 -0.68 -10.84
N ASN A 40 7.61 -0.23 -10.64
CA ASN A 40 7.09 0.91 -11.41
C ASN A 40 7.91 2.16 -11.13
N VAL A 41 8.22 2.39 -9.85
CA VAL A 41 9.01 3.55 -9.46
C VAL A 41 10.42 3.45 -10.04
N ALA A 42 11.04 2.29 -9.91
CA ALA A 42 12.40 2.08 -10.42
C ALA A 42 12.45 2.35 -11.91
N ARG A 43 11.48 1.84 -12.64
CA ARG A 43 11.43 2.01 -14.10
C ARG A 43 11.22 3.47 -14.46
N GLU A 44 10.32 4.13 -13.75
CA GLU A 44 9.99 5.52 -14.04
C GLU A 44 11.20 6.43 -13.88
N TYR A 45 12.02 6.17 -12.86
CA TYR A 45 13.15 7.03 -12.55
C TYR A 45 14.47 6.51 -13.08
N GLY A 46 14.44 5.38 -13.79
CA GLY A 46 15.66 4.87 -14.42
C GLY A 46 16.70 4.39 -13.43
N VAL A 47 16.27 3.86 -12.29
CA VAL A 47 17.18 3.32 -11.29
C VAL A 47 16.88 1.85 -11.09
N SER A 48 17.81 1.15 -10.44
CA SER A 48 17.59 -0.26 -10.16
C SER A 48 16.57 -0.43 -9.05
N LEU A 49 15.89 -1.58 -9.09
CA LEU A 49 14.96 -1.93 -8.03
C LEU A 49 15.67 -2.01 -6.69
N ALA A 50 16.87 -2.61 -6.69
CA ALA A 50 17.63 -2.73 -5.46
C ALA A 50 17.96 -1.38 -4.85
N TYR A 51 18.31 -0.41 -5.69
CA TYR A 51 18.66 0.91 -5.20
C TYR A 51 17.47 1.61 -4.55
N VAL A 52 16.31 1.64 -5.23
CA VAL A 52 15.17 2.32 -4.66
C VAL A 52 14.65 1.59 -3.42
N SER A 53 14.75 0.26 -3.41
CA SER A 53 14.38 -0.53 -2.25
C SER A 53 15.22 -0.14 -1.04
N GLU A 54 16.52 0.02 -1.26
CA GLU A 54 17.42 0.42 -0.18
C GLU A 54 17.12 1.84 0.30
N CYS A 55 16.80 2.75 -0.62
CA CYS A 55 16.45 4.12 -0.24
C CYS A 55 15.23 4.13 0.67
N VAL A 56 14.20 3.36 0.31
CA VAL A 56 12.98 3.30 1.11
C VAL A 56 13.30 2.77 2.50
N ARG A 57 14.05 1.68 2.56
CA ARG A 57 14.37 1.07 3.84
C ARG A 57 15.22 1.99 4.71
N ALA A 58 16.19 2.67 4.11
CA ALA A 58 17.08 3.54 4.86
C ALA A 58 16.33 4.73 5.46
N GLN A 59 15.39 5.29 4.73
CA GLN A 59 14.69 6.48 5.22
C GLN A 59 13.49 6.20 6.08
N THR A 60 12.80 5.07 5.85
CA THR A 60 11.57 4.79 6.60
C THR A 60 11.77 3.77 7.70
N GLY A 61 12.88 3.02 7.66
CA GLY A 61 13.10 1.94 8.60
C GLY A 61 12.31 0.69 8.29
N ARG A 62 11.58 0.67 7.18
CA ARG A 62 10.75 -0.46 6.80
C ARG A 62 10.89 -0.76 5.33
N THR A 63 10.60 -2.00 4.95
CA THR A 63 10.63 -2.35 3.54
C THR A 63 9.39 -1.78 2.85
N TYR A 64 9.49 -1.63 1.54
CA TYR A 64 8.35 -1.21 0.75
C TYR A 64 7.16 -2.15 0.95
N LYS A 65 7.43 -3.45 1.00
CA LYS A 65 6.39 -4.44 1.19
C LYS A 65 5.64 -4.22 2.51
N GLU A 66 6.38 -3.94 3.57
CA GLU A 66 5.77 -3.68 4.87
C GLU A 66 4.90 -2.44 4.84
N LEU A 67 5.40 -1.40 4.19
CA LEU A 67 4.65 -0.14 4.09
C LEU A 67 3.38 -0.33 3.26
N LEU A 68 3.48 -1.07 2.17
CA LEU A 68 2.32 -1.34 1.33
C LEU A 68 1.29 -2.18 2.07
N GLN A 69 1.72 -3.22 2.76
CA GLN A 69 0.80 -4.04 3.54
C GLN A 69 0.09 -3.21 4.59
N LYS A 70 0.84 -2.37 5.28
CA LYS A 70 0.25 -1.51 6.30
C LYS A 70 -0.85 -0.64 5.70
N HIS A 71 -0.55 0.00 4.58
CA HIS A 71 -1.52 0.88 3.94
C HIS A 71 -2.76 0.11 3.47
N ARG A 72 -2.55 -1.06 2.86
CA ARG A 72 -3.66 -1.88 2.38
C ARG A 72 -4.55 -2.35 3.53
N MET A 73 -3.94 -2.76 4.63
CA MET A 73 -4.72 -3.23 5.79
C MET A 73 -5.48 -2.08 6.43
N GLU A 74 -4.85 -0.92 6.55
CA GLU A 74 -5.53 0.24 7.12
C GLU A 74 -6.68 0.69 6.24
N THR A 75 -6.50 0.63 4.92
CA THR A 75 -7.57 0.96 3.99
C THR A 75 -8.71 -0.03 4.11
N ALA A 76 -8.39 -1.33 4.19
CA ALA A 76 -9.42 -2.34 4.37
C ALA A 76 -10.19 -2.12 5.67
N ALA A 77 -9.49 -1.82 6.75
CA ALA A 77 -10.14 -1.57 8.04
C ALA A 77 -11.08 -0.37 7.95
N ARG A 78 -10.65 0.68 7.26
CA ARG A 78 -11.50 1.86 7.08
C ARG A 78 -12.75 1.53 6.29
N LEU A 79 -12.60 0.76 5.21
CA LEU A 79 -13.75 0.36 4.41
C LEU A 79 -14.71 -0.54 5.19
N LEU A 80 -14.18 -1.41 6.03
CA LEU A 80 -15.02 -2.23 6.87
C LEU A 80 -15.87 -1.39 7.82
N ARG A 81 -15.29 -0.32 8.34
CA ARG A 81 -16.00 0.55 9.28
C ARG A 81 -16.98 1.50 8.61
N ARG A 82 -16.66 1.97 7.40
CA ARG A 82 -17.33 3.13 6.82
C ARG A 82 -18.11 2.83 5.55
N SER A 83 -18.16 1.59 5.12
CA SER A 83 -18.90 1.24 3.92
C SER A 83 -19.65 -0.06 4.12
N ASP A 84 -20.57 -0.33 3.20
CA ASP A 84 -21.32 -1.58 3.20
C ASP A 84 -20.73 -2.57 2.20
N MET A 85 -19.56 -2.29 1.67
CA MET A 85 -18.91 -3.21 0.73
C MET A 85 -18.75 -4.58 1.38
N ASN A 86 -19.01 -5.64 0.61
CA ASN A 86 -18.76 -6.95 1.17
C ASN A 86 -17.26 -7.21 1.26
N ILE A 87 -16.90 -8.16 2.10
CA ILE A 87 -15.50 -8.38 2.43
C ILE A 87 -14.69 -8.79 1.20
N GLN A 88 -15.24 -9.63 0.33
CA GLN A 88 -14.54 -10.02 -0.88
C GLN A 88 -14.23 -8.83 -1.79
N GLN A 89 -15.16 -7.90 -1.88
CA GLN A 89 -14.93 -6.70 -2.66
C GLN A 89 -13.80 -5.85 -2.05
N ILE A 90 -13.78 -5.76 -0.74
CA ILE A 90 -12.72 -5.01 -0.06
C ILE A 90 -11.36 -5.66 -0.29
N ILE A 91 -11.29 -6.99 -0.16
CA ILE A 91 -10.04 -7.71 -0.37
C ILE A 91 -9.49 -7.42 -1.77
N SER A 92 -10.35 -7.52 -2.77
CA SER A 92 -9.94 -7.27 -4.14
C SER A 92 -9.52 -5.81 -4.34
N LEU A 93 -10.29 -4.90 -3.79
CA LEU A 93 -10.02 -3.46 -3.96
C LEU A 93 -8.66 -3.07 -3.38
N VAL A 94 -8.29 -3.62 -2.24
CA VAL A 94 -7.03 -3.24 -1.63
C VAL A 94 -5.84 -4.01 -2.20
N GLY A 95 -6.08 -4.93 -3.15
CA GLY A 95 -4.99 -5.50 -3.92
C GLY A 95 -4.60 -6.92 -3.60
N TYR A 96 -5.46 -7.68 -2.93
CA TYR A 96 -5.16 -9.07 -2.62
C TYR A 96 -6.03 -10.01 -3.43
N GLU A 97 -5.40 -11.03 -4.00
CA GLU A 97 -6.12 -12.08 -4.72
C GLU A 97 -6.35 -13.29 -3.84
N ASN A 98 -5.43 -13.54 -2.91
CA ASN A 98 -5.51 -14.70 -2.04
C ASN A 98 -6.25 -14.30 -0.76
N THR A 99 -7.49 -14.77 -0.66
CA THR A 99 -8.36 -14.45 0.46
C THR A 99 -7.79 -14.94 1.79
N SER A 100 -7.26 -16.16 1.80
CA SER A 100 -6.71 -16.72 3.03
C SER A 100 -5.53 -15.92 3.54
N TYR A 101 -4.68 -15.48 2.62
CA TYR A 101 -3.54 -14.65 2.98
C TYR A 101 -4.00 -13.32 3.57
N PHE A 102 -5.01 -12.70 2.95
CA PHE A 102 -5.57 -11.46 3.47
C PHE A 102 -6.09 -11.65 4.90
N TYR A 103 -6.86 -12.72 5.12
CA TYR A 103 -7.43 -12.99 6.43
C TYR A 103 -6.34 -13.15 7.48
N ARG A 104 -5.26 -13.85 7.13
CA ARG A 104 -4.16 -14.04 8.05
C ARG A 104 -3.50 -12.72 8.40
N LEU A 105 -3.22 -11.89 7.39
CA LEU A 105 -2.60 -10.59 7.62
C LEU A 105 -3.49 -9.68 8.46
N PHE A 106 -4.78 -9.70 8.16
CA PHE A 106 -5.72 -8.85 8.88
C PHE A 106 -5.80 -9.26 10.35
N HIS A 107 -5.89 -10.56 10.58
CA HIS A 107 -5.96 -11.05 11.95
C HIS A 107 -4.68 -10.76 12.72
N GLU A 108 -3.54 -10.90 12.06
CA GLU A 108 -2.28 -10.59 12.72
C GLU A 108 -2.19 -9.14 13.16
N ARG A 109 -2.74 -8.24 12.36
CA ARG A 109 -2.64 -6.82 12.67
C ARG A 109 -3.69 -6.35 13.66
N TYR A 110 -4.92 -6.85 13.56
CA TYR A 110 -6.03 -6.32 14.34
C TYR A 110 -6.56 -7.28 15.41
N GLY A 111 -6.13 -8.52 15.40
CA GLY A 111 -6.58 -9.50 16.39
C GLY A 111 -7.99 -10.01 16.16
N LEU A 112 -8.63 -9.60 15.08
CA LEU A 112 -9.98 -9.98 14.74
C LEU A 112 -10.05 -10.34 13.27
N SER A 113 -11.05 -11.15 12.90
CA SER A 113 -11.34 -11.36 11.49
C SER A 113 -11.97 -10.08 10.92
N PRO A 114 -11.96 -9.90 9.60
CA PRO A 114 -12.63 -8.74 9.02
C PRO A 114 -14.09 -8.62 9.43
N ARG A 115 -14.81 -9.74 9.47
CA ARG A 115 -16.21 -9.72 9.86
C ARG A 115 -16.38 -9.27 11.30
N GLU A 116 -15.59 -9.86 12.20
CA GLU A 116 -15.65 -9.47 13.60
C GLU A 116 -15.29 -8.00 13.78
N TYR A 117 -14.27 -7.57 13.05
CA TYR A 117 -13.84 -6.18 13.11
C TYR A 117 -14.96 -5.24 12.70
N ARG A 118 -15.67 -5.56 11.62
CA ARG A 118 -16.80 -4.74 11.17
C ARG A 118 -17.87 -4.64 12.23
N LEU A 119 -18.26 -5.78 12.81
CA LEU A 119 -19.31 -5.79 13.80
C LEU A 119 -18.96 -4.96 15.02
N VAL A 120 -17.73 -5.06 15.48
CA VAL A 120 -17.30 -4.35 16.67
C VAL A 120 -17.12 -2.86 16.38
N ARG A 121 -16.44 -2.53 15.27
CA ARG A 121 -16.04 -1.16 15.00
C ARG A 121 -17.14 -0.29 14.44
N THR A 122 -18.09 -0.88 13.73
CA THR A 122 -19.21 -0.09 13.22
C THR A 122 -20.31 0.08 14.24
N GLY A 123 -20.23 -0.67 15.32
CA GLY A 123 -21.24 -0.60 16.33
C GLY A 123 -22.43 -1.50 16.08
N HIS A 124 -22.43 -2.26 15.01
CA HIS A 124 -23.54 -3.16 14.72
C HIS A 124 -23.71 -4.20 15.82
N GLY A 125 -22.58 -4.74 16.30
CA GLY A 125 -22.65 -5.69 17.39
C GLY A 125 -23.12 -5.01 18.67
N ARG A 126 -22.75 -3.76 18.88
CA ARG A 126 -23.17 -3.02 20.06
C ARG A 126 -24.54 -2.45 19.91
N ALA A 127 -24.92 -2.10 18.69
CA ALA A 127 -26.26 -1.56 18.47
C ALA A 127 -27.32 -2.53 18.90
N SER A 128 -27.01 -3.78 18.82
CA SER A 128 -27.92 -4.81 19.26
C SER A 128 -27.90 -4.97 20.76
N ALA A 129 -26.95 -4.37 21.40
CA ALA A 129 -26.81 -4.50 22.84
C ALA A 129 -27.62 -3.44 23.54
#